data_57011edc08010599d700e0b52bb0f3a1
#
_entry.id   57011edc08010599d700e0b52bb0f3a1
#
_cell.length_a   1.000
_cell.length_b   1.000
_cell.length_c   1.000
_cell.angle_alpha   90.00
_cell.angle_beta   90.00
_cell.angle_gamma   90.00
#
_symmetry.space_group_name_H-M   'P 1'
#
loop_
_entity.id
_entity.type
_entity.pdbx_description
1 polymer ?
#
loop_
_entity_poly.entity_id
_entity_poly.type
_entity_poly.pdbx_seq_one_letter_code
_entity_poly.pdbx_strand_id
1 'polypeptide(L)'
;HKEYRRQRQMCIRDRNGCTAVCEGANMPTTLEATKYLQEHGVIFAPGKAANAGGVATSALEMSQNSERLSWTFDEVDAKLKSIMINITHNMVDAAKRYGHEGDYVMGANIAGFEKVADAMMAQGIC
;
A
#
# COMPACT_ATOMS: atom_id res chain seq x y z
N HIS A 1 0.36 -24.76 11.04
CA HIS A 1 -1.03 -24.65 10.55
C HIS A 1 -1.38 -23.33 9.88
N LYS A 2 -0.61 -22.24 10.07
CA LYS A 2 -0.90 -20.92 9.45
C LYS A 2 -0.47 -20.83 7.98
N GLU A 3 0.63 -21.47 7.58
CA GLU A 3 1.17 -21.46 6.21
C GLU A 3 0.30 -22.24 5.22
N TYR A 4 -0.16 -23.44 5.60
CA TYR A 4 -1.07 -24.24 4.77
C TYR A 4 -2.40 -23.53 4.47
N ARG A 5 -2.88 -22.71 5.40
CA ARG A 5 -4.12 -21.94 5.22
C ARG A 5 -3.96 -20.84 4.18
N ARG A 6 -2.77 -20.24 4.09
CA ARG A 6 -2.45 -19.16 3.13
C ARG A 6 -2.31 -19.70 1.70
N GLN A 7 -1.60 -20.81 1.50
CA GLN A 7 -1.50 -21.48 0.20
C GLN A 7 -2.86 -21.99 -0.31
N ARG A 8 -3.68 -22.52 0.58
CA ARG A 8 -5.02 -23.00 0.23
C ARG A 8 -5.96 -21.87 -0.20
N GLN A 9 -5.83 -20.70 0.39
CA GLN A 9 -6.57 -19.50 -0.01
C GLN A 9 -6.16 -19.00 -1.40
N MET A 10 -4.90 -19.14 -1.80
CA MET A 10 -4.41 -18.78 -3.14
C MET A 10 -5.07 -19.62 -4.22
N CYS A 11 -5.00 -20.94 -4.10
CA CYS A 11 -5.61 -21.86 -5.08
C CYS A 11 -7.14 -21.69 -5.19
N ILE A 12 -7.82 -21.34 -4.10
CA ILE A 12 -9.27 -21.08 -4.10
C ILE A 12 -9.57 -19.77 -4.80
N ARG A 13 -8.77 -18.72 -4.59
CA ARG A 13 -8.96 -17.40 -5.22
C ARG A 13 -8.77 -17.45 -6.73
N ASP A 14 -7.74 -18.16 -7.19
CA ASP A 14 -7.46 -18.35 -8.61
C ASP A 14 -8.61 -19.10 -9.32
N ARG A 15 -9.08 -20.20 -8.76
CA ARG A 15 -10.21 -20.98 -9.29
C ARG A 15 -11.54 -20.21 -9.31
N ASN A 16 -11.69 -19.21 -8.45
CA ASN A 16 -12.91 -18.41 -8.33
C ASN A 16 -12.86 -17.08 -9.12
N GLY A 17 -11.87 -16.89 -9.99
CA GLY A 17 -11.75 -15.71 -10.85
C GLY A 17 -11.46 -14.42 -10.07
N CYS A 18 -10.61 -14.49 -9.06
CA CYS A 18 -10.16 -13.31 -8.32
C CYS A 18 -9.34 -12.39 -9.23
N THR A 19 -9.81 -11.19 -9.48
CA THR A 19 -9.14 -10.20 -10.34
C THR A 19 -8.19 -9.28 -9.58
N ALA A 20 -8.39 -9.08 -8.27
CA ALA A 20 -7.56 -8.20 -7.45
C ALA A 20 -7.47 -8.69 -6.01
N VAL A 21 -6.31 -8.47 -5.41
CA VAL A 21 -6.03 -8.73 -3.98
C VAL A 21 -5.48 -7.46 -3.36
N CYS A 22 -6.12 -6.97 -2.29
CA CYS A 22 -5.65 -5.85 -1.49
C CYS A 22 -5.35 -6.32 -0.07
N GLU A 23 -4.15 -6.06 0.41
CA GLU A 23 -3.75 -6.47 1.77
C GLU A 23 -4.21 -5.44 2.81
N GLY A 24 -5.17 -5.84 3.66
CA GLY A 24 -5.58 -5.03 4.81
C GLY A 24 -4.68 -5.19 6.04
N ALA A 25 -3.90 -6.26 6.11
CA ALA A 25 -2.96 -6.54 7.21
C ALA A 25 -1.50 -6.39 6.74
N ASN A 26 -0.58 -6.37 7.71
CA ASN A 26 0.85 -6.27 7.40
C ASN A 26 1.39 -7.62 6.91
N MET A 27 1.80 -7.65 5.64
CA MET A 27 2.40 -8.82 4.97
C MET A 27 1.65 -10.15 5.21
N PRO A 28 0.34 -10.23 4.96
CA PRO A 28 -0.40 -11.47 5.17
C PRO A 28 -0.14 -12.50 4.07
N THR A 29 0.39 -12.07 2.93
CA THR A 29 0.70 -12.91 1.75
C THR A 29 2.19 -13.19 1.70
N THR A 30 2.59 -14.44 1.43
CA THR A 30 4.01 -14.79 1.25
C THR A 30 4.54 -14.26 -0.07
N LEU A 31 5.86 -14.10 -0.20
CA LEU A 31 6.48 -13.61 -1.44
C LEU A 31 6.20 -14.52 -2.64
N GLU A 32 6.20 -15.83 -2.43
CA GLU A 32 5.86 -16.81 -3.46
C GLU A 32 4.41 -16.65 -3.91
N ALA A 33 3.51 -16.39 -2.95
CA ALA A 33 2.11 -16.15 -3.22
C ALA A 33 1.88 -14.86 -4.01
N THR A 34 2.59 -13.81 -3.67
CA THR A 34 2.54 -12.53 -4.38
C THR A 34 2.99 -12.70 -5.82
N LYS A 35 4.13 -13.36 -6.05
CA LYS A 35 4.64 -13.66 -7.40
C LYS A 35 3.64 -14.46 -8.21
N TYR A 36 3.11 -15.53 -7.63
CA TYR A 36 2.11 -16.37 -8.30
C TYR A 36 0.89 -15.56 -8.75
N LEU A 37 0.35 -14.70 -7.88
CA LEU A 37 -0.80 -13.86 -8.21
C LEU A 37 -0.49 -12.88 -9.35
N GLN A 38 0.69 -12.24 -9.32
CA GLN A 38 1.13 -11.32 -10.36
C GLN A 38 1.33 -12.04 -11.71
N GLU A 39 1.97 -13.21 -11.72
CA GLU A 39 2.20 -14.03 -12.92
C GLU A 39 0.89 -14.51 -13.56
N HIS A 40 -0.18 -14.65 -12.77
CA HIS A 40 -1.52 -15.01 -13.25
C HIS A 40 -2.43 -13.80 -13.52
N GLY A 41 -1.86 -12.60 -13.62
CA GLY A 41 -2.59 -11.39 -13.99
C GLY A 41 -3.54 -10.84 -12.92
N VAL A 42 -3.38 -11.27 -11.66
CA VAL A 42 -4.16 -10.73 -10.54
C VAL A 42 -3.52 -9.43 -10.06
N ILE A 43 -4.30 -8.36 -10.02
CA ILE A 43 -3.86 -7.08 -9.48
C ILE A 43 -3.56 -7.25 -7.99
N PHE A 44 -2.34 -6.93 -7.58
CA PHE A 44 -1.92 -7.06 -6.19
C PHE A 44 -1.54 -5.72 -5.58
N ALA A 45 -2.34 -5.27 -4.60
CA ALA A 45 -2.06 -4.06 -3.83
C ALA A 45 -1.42 -4.43 -2.49
N PRO A 46 -0.11 -4.12 -2.30
CA PRO A 46 0.62 -4.52 -1.10
C PRO A 46 0.14 -3.78 0.14
N GLY A 47 0.25 -4.42 1.31
CA GLY A 47 -0.21 -3.88 2.59
C GLY A 47 0.33 -2.49 2.89
N LYS A 48 1.61 -2.24 2.60
CA LYS A 48 2.24 -0.92 2.83
C LYS A 48 1.54 0.26 2.11
N ALA A 49 0.79 -0.01 1.05
CA ALA A 49 -0.03 1.00 0.36
C ALA A 49 -1.52 0.84 0.73
N ALA A 50 -2.04 -0.38 0.65
CA ALA A 50 -3.46 -0.64 0.83
C ALA A 50 -3.95 -0.43 2.27
N ASN A 51 -3.13 -0.72 3.28
CA ASN A 51 -3.51 -0.53 4.70
C ASN A 51 -3.07 0.83 5.30
N ALA A 52 -2.41 1.67 4.53
CA ALA A 52 -1.89 2.96 4.99
C ALA A 52 -2.97 3.93 5.51
N GLY A 53 -4.23 3.71 5.16
CA GLY A 53 -5.36 4.47 5.68
C GLY A 53 -5.48 4.46 7.20
N GLY A 54 -5.16 3.34 7.85
CA GLY A 54 -5.17 3.24 9.32
C GLY A 54 -4.16 4.20 9.98
N VAL A 55 -2.93 4.18 9.50
CA VAL A 55 -1.87 5.10 9.97
C VAL A 55 -2.20 6.55 9.63
N ALA A 56 -2.74 6.80 8.44
CA ALA A 56 -3.15 8.15 8.03
C ALA A 56 -4.24 8.71 8.95
N THR A 57 -5.23 7.91 9.31
CA THR A 57 -6.29 8.33 10.26
C THR A 57 -5.71 8.65 11.64
N SER A 58 -4.78 7.84 12.14
CA SER A 58 -4.08 8.12 13.40
C SER A 58 -3.29 9.43 13.35
N ALA A 59 -2.63 9.72 12.24
CA ALA A 59 -1.93 10.99 12.05
C ALA A 59 -2.88 12.19 12.02
N LEU A 60 -4.04 12.05 11.38
CA LEU A 60 -5.09 13.06 11.39
C LEU A 60 -5.63 13.30 12.79
N GLU A 61 -5.86 12.23 13.57
CA GLU A 61 -6.28 12.32 14.97
C GLU A 61 -5.25 13.07 15.83
N MET A 62 -3.98 12.73 15.70
CA MET A 62 -2.89 13.43 16.40
C MET A 62 -2.85 14.92 16.04
N SER A 63 -3.01 15.25 14.76
CA SER A 63 -3.04 16.64 14.31
C SER A 63 -4.23 17.39 14.91
N GLN A 64 -5.42 16.82 14.84
CA GLN A 64 -6.64 17.38 15.42
C GLN A 64 -6.48 17.65 16.93
N ASN A 65 -5.92 16.68 17.66
CA ASN A 65 -5.67 16.80 19.09
C ASN A 65 -4.65 17.91 19.40
N SER A 66 -3.60 18.04 18.60
CA SER A 66 -2.58 19.09 18.77
C SER A 66 -3.14 20.48 18.50
N GLU A 67 -4.02 20.61 17.53
CA GLU A 67 -4.71 21.88 17.19
C GLU A 67 -5.83 22.19 18.18
N ARG A 68 -6.24 21.24 19.03
CA ARG A 68 -7.40 21.34 19.95
C ARG A 68 -8.70 21.66 19.23
N LEU A 69 -8.83 21.17 18.01
CA LEU A 69 -10.04 21.30 17.19
C LEU A 69 -10.76 19.95 17.09
N SER A 70 -12.01 20.02 16.66
CA SER A 70 -12.79 18.83 16.29
C SER A 70 -13.23 18.97 14.85
N TRP A 71 -12.78 18.04 14.01
CA TRP A 71 -13.23 17.95 12.62
C TRP A 71 -14.49 17.10 12.53
N THR A 72 -15.32 17.39 11.56
CA THR A 72 -16.49 16.58 11.26
C THR A 72 -16.06 15.28 10.59
N PHE A 73 -16.97 14.30 10.58
CA PHE A 73 -16.73 13.04 9.87
C PHE A 73 -16.39 13.26 8.39
N ASP A 74 -17.13 14.14 7.71
CA ASP A 74 -16.93 14.41 6.28
C ASP A 74 -15.56 15.04 6.00
N GLU A 75 -15.07 15.91 6.89
CA GLU A 75 -13.73 16.51 6.77
C GLU A 75 -12.63 15.44 6.91
N VAL A 76 -12.77 14.54 7.87
CA VAL A 76 -11.80 13.45 8.07
C VAL A 76 -11.84 12.46 6.90
N ASP A 77 -13.03 12.09 6.45
CA ASP A 77 -13.20 11.19 5.29
C ASP A 77 -12.61 11.77 4.01
N ALA A 78 -12.86 13.05 3.74
CA ALA A 78 -12.28 13.74 2.58
C ALA A 78 -10.75 13.78 2.63
N LYS A 79 -10.16 14.07 3.80
CA LYS A 79 -8.71 14.04 4.01
C LYS A 79 -8.15 12.63 3.78
N LEU A 80 -8.75 11.62 4.38
CA LEU A 80 -8.34 10.22 4.23
C LEU A 80 -8.40 9.78 2.76
N LYS A 81 -9.51 10.07 2.08
CA LYS A 81 -9.68 9.78 0.65
C LYS A 81 -8.58 10.44 -0.20
N SER A 82 -8.28 11.70 0.05
CA SER A 82 -7.20 12.41 -0.65
C SER A 82 -5.84 11.75 -0.41
N ILE A 83 -5.54 11.35 0.82
CA ILE A 83 -4.30 10.64 1.16
C ILE A 83 -4.20 9.32 0.40
N MET A 84 -5.26 8.51 0.38
CA MET A 84 -5.26 7.21 -0.30
C MET A 84 -5.13 7.35 -1.82
N ILE A 85 -5.76 8.36 -2.41
CA ILE A 85 -5.60 8.69 -3.84
C ILE A 85 -4.14 9.05 -4.14
N ASN A 86 -3.52 9.90 -3.33
CA ASN A 86 -2.13 10.31 -3.50
C ASN A 86 -1.15 9.13 -3.35
N ILE A 87 -1.38 8.23 -2.38
CA ILE A 87 -0.58 7.01 -2.23
C ILE A 87 -0.67 6.15 -3.49
N THR A 88 -1.88 5.99 -4.03
CA THR A 88 -2.10 5.20 -5.24
C THR A 88 -1.39 5.82 -6.44
N HIS A 89 -1.52 7.13 -6.65
CA HIS A 89 -0.83 7.83 -7.73
C HIS A 89 0.69 7.71 -7.62
N ASN A 90 1.26 7.97 -6.45
CA ASN A 90 2.70 7.86 -6.22
C ASN A 90 3.21 6.45 -6.51
N MET A 91 2.47 5.42 -6.11
CA MET A 91 2.81 4.03 -6.37
C MET A 91 2.78 3.70 -7.87
N VAL A 92 1.72 4.09 -8.57
CA VAL A 92 1.54 3.86 -10.01
C VAL A 92 2.60 4.61 -10.81
N ASP A 93 2.82 5.89 -10.49
CA ASP A 93 3.79 6.74 -11.18
C ASP A 93 5.23 6.26 -10.97
N ALA A 94 5.57 5.81 -9.76
CA ALA A 94 6.87 5.21 -9.48
C ALA A 94 7.07 3.93 -10.28
N ALA A 95 6.09 3.01 -10.30
CA ALA A 95 6.16 1.80 -11.10
C ALA A 95 6.40 2.12 -12.59
N LYS A 96 5.63 3.06 -13.14
CA LYS A 96 5.74 3.47 -14.53
C LYS A 96 7.10 4.11 -14.84
N ARG A 97 7.58 5.02 -14.00
CA ARG A 97 8.83 5.77 -14.17
C ARG A 97 10.06 4.86 -14.24
N TYR A 98 10.03 3.77 -13.47
CA TYR A 98 11.12 2.80 -13.40
C TYR A 98 10.93 1.55 -14.27
N GLY A 99 9.96 1.56 -15.19
CA GLY A 99 9.76 0.46 -16.15
C GLY A 99 9.08 -0.78 -15.59
N HIS A 100 8.37 -0.65 -14.48
CA HIS A 100 7.62 -1.72 -13.82
C HIS A 100 6.10 -1.46 -13.86
N GLU A 101 5.59 -0.97 -14.99
CA GLU A 101 4.17 -0.65 -15.15
C GLU A 101 3.29 -1.87 -14.82
N GLY A 102 2.30 -1.68 -13.94
CA GLY A 102 1.42 -2.75 -13.45
C GLY A 102 1.95 -3.52 -12.25
N ASP A 103 3.23 -3.38 -11.87
CA ASP A 103 3.77 -3.95 -10.64
C ASP A 103 3.65 -2.96 -9.48
N TYR A 104 2.52 -3.03 -8.78
CA TYR A 104 2.25 -2.15 -7.63
C TYR A 104 3.09 -2.48 -6.39
N VAL A 105 3.63 -3.70 -6.30
CA VAL A 105 4.56 -4.08 -5.22
C VAL A 105 5.88 -3.33 -5.41
N MET A 106 6.43 -3.35 -6.62
CA MET A 106 7.64 -2.62 -6.95
C MET A 106 7.40 -1.11 -6.85
N GLY A 107 6.29 -0.61 -7.38
CA GLY A 107 5.93 0.81 -7.29
C GLY A 107 5.84 1.32 -5.86
N ALA A 108 5.21 0.57 -4.96
CA ALA A 108 5.14 0.94 -3.55
C ALA A 108 6.53 0.92 -2.86
N ASN A 109 7.40 -0.03 -3.22
CA ASN A 109 8.76 -0.08 -2.71
C ASN A 109 9.57 1.13 -3.16
N ILE A 110 9.53 1.45 -4.45
CA ILE A 110 10.28 2.56 -5.04
C ILE A 110 9.79 3.89 -4.48
N ALA A 111 8.46 4.13 -4.46
CA ALA A 111 7.91 5.37 -3.94
C ALA A 111 8.25 5.61 -2.46
N GLY A 112 8.31 4.54 -1.66
CA GLY A 112 8.76 4.63 -0.26
C GLY A 112 10.25 4.90 -0.15
N PHE A 113 11.08 4.24 -0.97
CA PHE A 113 12.53 4.42 -0.97
C PHE A 113 12.96 5.81 -1.47
N GLU A 114 12.32 6.34 -2.52
CA GLU A 114 12.63 7.67 -3.05
C GLU A 114 12.60 8.75 -1.96
N LYS A 115 11.57 8.75 -1.11
CA LYS A 115 11.47 9.73 -0.02
C LYS A 115 12.65 9.67 0.96
N VAL A 116 13.13 8.46 1.25
CA VAL A 116 14.29 8.26 2.13
C VAL A 116 15.58 8.68 1.43
N ALA A 117 15.73 8.28 0.17
CA ALA A 117 16.90 8.62 -0.64
C ALA A 117 17.04 10.14 -0.83
N ASP A 118 15.95 10.83 -1.17
CA ASP A 118 15.92 12.28 -1.31
C ASP A 118 16.29 12.99 0.00
N ALA A 119 15.79 12.51 1.14
CA ALA A 119 16.13 13.04 2.44
C ALA A 119 17.62 12.82 2.77
N MET A 120 18.15 11.63 2.48
CA MET A 120 19.58 11.33 2.66
C MET A 120 20.46 12.20 1.77
N MET A 121 20.08 12.41 0.51
CA MET A 121 20.82 13.29 -0.40
C MET A 121 20.78 14.75 0.07
N ALA A 122 19.65 15.21 0.58
CA ALA A 122 19.51 16.60 1.07
C ALA A 122 20.26 16.84 2.39
N GLN A 123 20.33 15.85 3.27
CA GLN A 123 20.98 15.97 4.59
C GLN A 123 22.46 15.60 4.54
N GLY A 124 22.91 14.92 3.50
CA GLY A 124 24.26 14.37 3.41
C GLY A 124 24.42 13.06 4.18
N ILE A 125 25.61 12.47 4.05
CA ILE A 125 26.00 11.27 4.81
C ILE A 125 26.81 11.77 6.00
N CYS A 126 26.28 11.59 7.21
CA CYS A 126 26.98 11.90 8.46
C CYS A 126 27.80 10.70 8.91
#